data_7492d8a9be7a70428d0a7ee05c951660
#
_entry.id   7492d8a9be7a70428d0a7ee05c951660
#
_cell.length_a   1.000
_cell.length_b   1.000
_cell.length_c   1.000
_cell.angle_alpha   90.00
_cell.angle_beta   90.00
_cell.angle_gamma   90.00
#
_symmetry.space_group_name_H-M   'P 1'
#
loop_
_entity.id
_entity.type
_entity.pdbx_description
1 polymer ?
#
loop_
_entity_poly.entity_id
_entity_poly.type
_entity_poly.pdbx_seq_one_letter_code
_entity_poly.pdbx_strand_id
1 'polypeptide(L)'
;DNSKTMEDLDELVNEGWGFFADCVIDEISIKYDMISPLLTNDWYKIYDKDPRNVFYGSRVYRSFTPFHHTVTSVEYTELKKYFNLKLRVIYCERFHLKRLPRKFISTILDAYAQKTVYKGDKNNVTKYKMAKIVVNSIYGICGTCPIQDEKTLDLNTWEIREMTPEEINHKLQLYKPKPPFVDYRWAPYCTSWARHFLSMGLFEAGKDAIYCDTDSVKFRNPKHIHDKFFINENKEMIQMLHDAAHELHLTYESFAPKDNKNRPRPLGVWDPDSYDGEMYAKAPKDNHKLKIHDDGSSELVITSSGINQKHLLNFYVNGLGLTNPRDQFNYYKQHSKRMLIPSEFSGKLTHEVADSRKYLGMAYTGYDGTKGFIQVGFSDTLSPQPFEKTEKIINNLGYTAMLEYLNDKLNMYNSDNYVDDLESEGYDE
;
A
#
# COMPACT_ATOMS: atom_id res chain seq x y z
N ASP A 1 28.97 1.06 28.02
CA ASP A 1 28.90 0.26 26.78
C ASP A 1 27.63 -0.61 26.85
N ASN A 2 26.53 -0.10 26.35
CA ASN A 2 25.22 -0.82 26.35
C ASN A 2 24.94 -1.43 24.97
N SER A 3 25.95 -2.00 24.34
CA SER A 3 25.78 -2.72 23.09
C SER A 3 25.00 -4.00 23.35
N LYS A 4 23.70 -4.00 23.02
CA LYS A 4 22.88 -5.21 23.02
C LYS A 4 23.31 -6.14 21.90
N THR A 5 23.26 -7.42 22.17
CA THR A 5 23.61 -8.49 21.22
C THR A 5 22.35 -9.13 20.63
N MET A 6 22.52 -10.06 19.71
CA MET A 6 21.40 -10.88 19.22
C MET A 6 20.81 -11.76 20.34
N GLU A 7 21.66 -12.22 21.26
CA GLU A 7 21.25 -13.00 22.43
C GLU A 7 20.33 -12.20 23.35
N ASP A 8 20.63 -10.91 23.57
CA ASP A 8 19.76 -10.02 24.36
C ASP A 8 18.39 -9.83 23.70
N LEU A 9 18.33 -9.75 22.34
CA LEU A 9 17.05 -9.68 21.62
C LEU A 9 16.28 -11.00 21.72
N ASP A 10 16.97 -12.15 21.71
CA ASP A 10 16.37 -13.46 21.88
C ASP A 10 15.72 -13.61 23.28
N GLU A 11 16.41 -13.13 24.32
CA GLU A 11 15.86 -13.10 25.67
C GLU A 11 14.57 -12.26 25.73
N LEU A 12 14.59 -11.06 25.13
CA LEU A 12 13.40 -10.20 25.08
C LEU A 12 12.22 -10.87 24.35
N VAL A 13 12.47 -11.57 23.23
CA VAL A 13 11.43 -12.33 22.52
C VAL A 13 10.89 -13.45 23.40
N ASN A 14 11.75 -14.22 24.06
CA ASN A 14 11.37 -15.34 24.91
C ASN A 14 10.57 -14.90 26.15
N GLU A 15 10.87 -13.72 26.67
CA GLU A 15 10.13 -13.10 27.78
C GLU A 15 8.83 -12.42 27.33
N GLY A 16 8.53 -12.37 26.04
CA GLY A 16 7.30 -11.77 25.50
C GLY A 16 7.30 -10.24 25.42
N TRP A 17 8.49 -9.62 25.39
CA TRP A 17 8.60 -8.19 25.20
C TRP A 17 8.42 -7.78 23.73
N GLY A 18 7.75 -6.67 23.52
CA GLY A 18 7.87 -5.92 22.27
C GLY A 18 9.10 -5.03 22.30
N PHE A 19 9.72 -4.81 21.15
CA PHE A 19 10.82 -3.86 21.01
C PHE A 19 10.91 -3.26 19.61
N PHE A 20 11.59 -2.12 19.54
CA PHE A 20 12.23 -1.60 18.34
C PHE A 20 13.72 -1.71 18.52
N ALA A 21 14.41 -2.34 17.58
CA ALA A 21 15.85 -2.41 17.57
C ALA A 21 16.40 -1.81 16.28
N ASP A 22 17.24 -0.81 16.41
CA ASP A 22 18.02 -0.26 15.31
C ASP A 22 19.29 -1.09 15.18
N CYS A 23 19.49 -1.68 14.01
CA CYS A 23 20.50 -2.68 13.75
C CYS A 23 21.32 -2.35 12.52
N VAL A 24 22.57 -2.80 12.51
CA VAL A 24 23.34 -2.99 11.27
C VAL A 24 23.35 -4.47 10.94
N ILE A 25 22.76 -4.82 9.82
CA ILE A 25 22.87 -6.17 9.25
C ILE A 25 24.18 -6.25 8.51
N ASP A 26 25.14 -7.01 9.08
CA ASP A 26 26.49 -7.17 8.51
C ASP A 26 26.48 -8.20 7.38
N GLU A 27 25.78 -9.31 7.59
CA GLU A 27 25.63 -10.37 6.59
C GLU A 27 24.22 -10.96 6.67
N ILE A 28 23.62 -11.23 5.52
CA ILE A 28 22.33 -11.89 5.45
C ILE A 28 22.23 -12.76 4.19
N SER A 29 21.61 -13.91 4.33
CA SER A 29 21.25 -14.76 3.19
C SER A 29 19.98 -15.55 3.46
N ILE A 30 19.08 -15.62 2.49
CA ILE A 30 17.85 -16.40 2.63
C ILE A 30 18.16 -17.90 2.73
N LYS A 31 17.47 -18.61 3.60
CA LYS A 31 17.64 -20.04 3.84
C LYS A 31 16.87 -20.93 2.86
N TYR A 32 15.82 -20.40 2.27
CA TYR A 32 14.81 -21.17 1.56
C TYR A 32 14.62 -20.66 0.13
N ASP A 33 14.17 -21.54 -0.74
CA ASP A 33 13.79 -21.21 -2.12
C ASP A 33 12.37 -20.62 -2.13
N MET A 34 12.30 -19.32 -1.83
CA MET A 34 11.05 -18.56 -1.73
C MET A 34 11.30 -17.10 -2.13
N ILE A 35 10.23 -16.36 -2.39
CA ILE A 35 10.32 -14.90 -2.55
C ILE A 35 10.75 -14.29 -1.20
N SER A 36 11.85 -13.56 -1.21
CA SER A 36 12.37 -12.94 0.01
C SER A 36 11.36 -11.95 0.62
N PRO A 37 11.00 -12.08 1.91
CA PRO A 37 10.13 -11.13 2.59
C PRO A 37 10.85 -9.82 2.97
N LEU A 38 12.18 -9.81 3.02
CA LEU A 38 12.95 -8.63 3.44
C LEU A 38 13.07 -7.62 2.31
N LEU A 39 12.68 -6.38 2.62
CA LEU A 39 12.76 -5.23 1.73
C LEU A 39 13.74 -4.20 2.28
N THR A 40 14.47 -3.52 1.40
CA THR A 40 15.25 -2.33 1.73
C THR A 40 15.10 -1.27 0.65
N ASN A 41 15.00 -0.02 1.07
CA ASN A 41 14.98 1.12 0.15
C ASN A 41 16.38 1.52 -0.30
N ASP A 42 17.42 1.01 0.37
CA ASP A 42 18.82 1.35 0.10
C ASP A 42 19.53 0.34 -0.81
N TRP A 43 18.79 -0.60 -1.44
CA TRP A 43 19.36 -1.65 -2.28
C TRP A 43 20.32 -1.10 -3.36
N TYR A 44 19.99 0.05 -3.96
CA TYR A 44 20.81 0.70 -4.98
C TYR A 44 22.12 1.25 -4.43
N LYS A 45 22.20 1.57 -3.13
CA LYS A 45 23.41 2.06 -2.47
C LYS A 45 24.38 0.94 -2.11
N ILE A 46 23.87 -0.28 -1.98
CA ILE A 46 24.64 -1.43 -1.47
C ILE A 46 24.86 -2.52 -2.55
N TYR A 47 24.07 -2.48 -3.62
CA TYR A 47 24.05 -3.52 -4.67
C TYR A 47 25.44 -3.74 -5.30
N ASP A 48 26.09 -2.68 -5.75
CA ASP A 48 27.34 -2.75 -6.51
C ASP A 48 28.60 -2.85 -5.64
N LYS A 49 28.46 -2.85 -4.30
CA LYS A 49 29.62 -2.85 -3.38
C LYS A 49 30.28 -4.22 -3.22
N ASP A 50 29.54 -5.29 -3.42
CA ASP A 50 30.04 -6.65 -3.39
C ASP A 50 29.32 -7.50 -4.44
N PRO A 51 30.05 -8.16 -5.36
CA PRO A 51 29.46 -8.95 -6.43
C PRO A 51 28.71 -10.19 -5.93
N ARG A 52 28.88 -10.56 -4.68
CA ARG A 52 28.12 -11.65 -4.05
C ARG A 52 26.72 -11.24 -3.58
N ASN A 53 26.43 -9.94 -3.55
CA ASN A 53 25.13 -9.44 -3.19
C ASN A 53 24.08 -9.86 -4.22
N VAL A 54 22.89 -10.24 -3.74
CA VAL A 54 21.78 -10.65 -4.59
C VAL A 54 20.52 -9.91 -4.17
N PHE A 55 20.03 -9.07 -5.07
CA PHE A 55 18.81 -8.31 -4.90
C PHE A 55 17.87 -8.56 -6.10
N TYR A 56 16.58 -8.50 -5.84
CA TYR A 56 15.58 -8.43 -6.90
C TYR A 56 14.63 -7.25 -6.61
N GLY A 57 14.85 -6.15 -7.32
CA GLY A 57 14.29 -4.86 -6.94
C GLY A 57 14.72 -4.49 -5.52
N SER A 58 13.79 -4.12 -4.66
CA SER A 58 14.04 -3.81 -3.25
C SER A 58 14.16 -5.03 -2.35
N ARG A 59 14.00 -6.26 -2.87
CA ARG A 59 14.06 -7.50 -2.07
C ARG A 59 15.49 -7.99 -1.91
N VAL A 60 15.86 -8.26 -0.65
CA VAL A 60 17.19 -8.74 -0.28
C VAL A 60 17.18 -10.25 -0.22
N TYR A 61 17.93 -10.92 -1.07
CA TYR A 61 18.16 -12.36 -1.02
C TYR A 61 19.49 -12.69 -0.33
N ARG A 62 20.49 -11.86 -0.57
CA ARG A 62 21.80 -11.99 0.07
C ARG A 62 22.52 -10.64 0.06
N SER A 63 23.15 -10.28 1.19
CA SER A 63 24.06 -9.15 1.28
C SER A 63 25.24 -9.47 2.19
N PHE A 64 26.44 -9.13 1.71
CA PHE A 64 27.70 -9.08 2.46
C PHE A 64 28.15 -7.63 2.68
N THR A 65 27.37 -6.68 2.20
CA THR A 65 27.58 -5.26 2.48
C THR A 65 26.66 -4.85 3.63
N PRO A 66 27.22 -4.32 4.73
CA PRO A 66 26.44 -3.87 5.86
C PRO A 66 25.41 -2.79 5.49
N PHE A 67 24.24 -2.86 6.09
CA PHE A 67 23.20 -1.84 5.95
C PHE A 67 22.36 -1.69 7.21
N HIS A 68 21.85 -0.49 7.44
CA HIS A 68 20.96 -0.20 8.55
C HIS A 68 19.56 -0.76 8.31
N HIS A 69 18.99 -1.32 9.37
CA HIS A 69 17.62 -1.81 9.34
C HIS A 69 17.01 -1.79 10.75
N THR A 70 15.93 -1.06 10.92
CA THR A 70 15.17 -1.05 12.18
C THR A 70 14.14 -2.16 12.15
N VAL A 71 14.09 -2.98 13.19
CA VAL A 71 13.19 -4.12 13.30
C VAL A 71 12.31 -4.04 14.53
N THR A 72 11.09 -4.53 14.41
CA THR A 72 10.24 -4.88 15.55
C THR A 72 10.60 -6.29 16.05
N SER A 73 10.13 -6.67 17.24
CA SER A 73 10.30 -8.04 17.75
C SER A 73 9.72 -9.10 16.80
N VAL A 74 8.62 -8.78 16.11
CA VAL A 74 8.00 -9.66 15.12
C VAL A 74 8.91 -9.85 13.90
N GLU A 75 9.42 -8.75 13.34
CA GLU A 75 10.31 -8.80 12.17
C GLU A 75 11.65 -9.46 12.49
N TYR A 76 12.20 -9.22 13.68
CA TYR A 76 13.42 -9.90 14.14
C TYR A 76 13.22 -11.42 14.16
N THR A 77 12.11 -11.89 14.70
CA THR A 77 11.77 -13.32 14.69
C THR A 77 11.66 -13.88 13.27
N GLU A 78 11.04 -13.14 12.34
CA GLU A 78 10.93 -13.50 10.94
C GLU A 78 12.32 -13.55 10.26
N LEU A 79 13.17 -12.57 10.52
CA LEU A 79 14.54 -12.56 9.97
C LEU A 79 15.31 -13.80 10.43
N LYS A 80 15.26 -14.15 11.70
CA LYS A 80 15.90 -15.36 12.22
C LYS A 80 15.34 -16.64 11.63
N LYS A 81 14.04 -16.69 11.40
CA LYS A 81 13.36 -17.84 10.83
C LYS A 81 13.78 -18.09 9.38
N TYR A 82 13.77 -17.06 8.54
CA TYR A 82 13.95 -17.21 7.11
C TYR A 82 15.35 -16.94 6.57
N PHE A 83 16.24 -16.34 7.39
CA PHE A 83 17.59 -15.96 6.95
C PHE A 83 18.69 -16.50 7.86
N ASN A 84 19.84 -16.80 7.27
CA ASN A 84 21.11 -16.77 8.00
C ASN A 84 21.44 -15.30 8.19
N LEU A 85 21.64 -14.89 9.43
CA LEU A 85 21.70 -13.49 9.85
C LEU A 85 22.87 -13.24 10.76
N LYS A 86 23.61 -12.16 10.48
CA LYS A 86 24.62 -11.59 11.38
C LYS A 86 24.33 -10.09 11.48
N LEU A 87 23.98 -9.65 12.66
CA LEU A 87 23.65 -8.25 12.91
C LEU A 87 24.27 -7.74 14.22
N ARG A 88 24.44 -6.44 14.27
CA ARG A 88 24.83 -5.70 15.47
C ARG A 88 23.67 -4.78 15.86
N VAL A 89 23.32 -4.76 17.13
CA VAL A 89 22.28 -3.88 17.67
C VAL A 89 22.94 -2.56 18.08
N ILE A 90 22.45 -1.45 17.52
CA ILE A 90 22.92 -0.10 17.86
C ILE A 90 22.11 0.46 19.03
N TYR A 91 20.78 0.31 18.95
CA TYR A 91 19.85 0.79 19.94
C TYR A 91 18.65 -0.14 20.04
N CYS A 92 18.08 -0.29 21.24
CA CYS A 92 16.88 -1.08 21.45
C CYS A 92 16.00 -0.44 22.53
N GLU A 93 14.77 -0.18 22.17
CA GLU A 93 13.71 0.23 23.09
C GLU A 93 12.72 -0.93 23.28
N ARG A 94 12.49 -1.33 24.54
CA ARG A 94 11.57 -2.41 24.88
C ARG A 94 10.30 -1.90 25.57
N PHE A 95 9.21 -2.61 25.39
CA PHE A 95 7.94 -2.31 26.01
C PHE A 95 7.08 -3.57 26.16
N HIS A 96 6.13 -3.54 27.11
CA HIS A 96 5.20 -4.64 27.28
C HIS A 96 4.19 -4.68 26.12
N LEU A 97 4.04 -5.85 25.52
CA LEU A 97 2.98 -6.11 24.54
C LEU A 97 1.64 -6.22 25.28
N LYS A 98 0.66 -5.48 24.81
CA LYS A 98 -0.72 -5.53 25.29
C LYS A 98 -1.67 -5.42 24.12
N ARG A 99 -2.87 -5.93 24.27
CA ARG A 99 -3.92 -5.71 23.27
C ARG A 99 -4.27 -4.24 23.17
N LEU A 100 -4.66 -3.83 21.98
CA LEU A 100 -5.17 -2.49 21.72
C LEU A 100 -6.42 -2.21 22.57
N PRO A 101 -6.69 -0.95 22.94
CA PRO A 101 -7.86 -0.60 23.75
C PRO A 101 -9.14 -1.09 23.09
N ARG A 102 -10.05 -1.67 23.90
CA ARG A 102 -11.33 -2.23 23.45
C ARG A 102 -12.12 -1.27 22.55
N LYS A 103 -12.21 0.01 22.94
CA LYS A 103 -12.92 1.02 22.15
C LYS A 103 -12.29 1.26 20.77
N PHE A 104 -10.97 1.18 20.68
CA PHE A 104 -10.26 1.31 19.41
C PHE A 104 -10.56 0.10 18.50
N ILE A 105 -10.48 -1.10 19.06
CA ILE A 105 -10.80 -2.34 18.33
C ILE A 105 -12.26 -2.34 17.88
N SER A 106 -13.22 -2.01 18.75
CA SER A 106 -14.64 -1.99 18.37
C SER A 106 -14.92 -1.03 17.22
N THR A 107 -14.26 0.14 17.19
CA THR A 107 -14.40 1.09 16.08
C THR A 107 -13.89 0.51 14.75
N ILE A 108 -12.78 -0.24 14.79
CA ILE A 108 -12.26 -0.93 13.59
C ILE A 108 -13.23 -2.01 13.12
N LEU A 109 -13.76 -2.80 14.06
CA LEU A 109 -14.70 -3.87 13.74
C LEU A 109 -16.02 -3.34 13.17
N ASP A 110 -16.52 -2.22 13.71
CA ASP A 110 -17.71 -1.55 13.17
C ASP A 110 -17.49 -1.08 11.72
N ALA A 111 -16.34 -0.49 11.44
CA ALA A 111 -15.98 -0.08 10.07
C ALA A 111 -15.79 -1.30 9.16
N TYR A 112 -15.17 -2.38 9.65
CA TYR A 112 -15.02 -3.62 8.91
C TYR A 112 -16.38 -4.28 8.60
N ALA A 113 -17.29 -4.29 9.55
CA ALA A 113 -18.65 -4.79 9.37
C ALA A 113 -19.38 -4.00 8.28
N GLN A 114 -19.32 -2.67 8.33
CA GLN A 114 -19.92 -1.81 7.29
C GLN A 114 -19.32 -2.06 5.90
N LYS A 115 -17.98 -2.11 5.81
CA LYS A 115 -17.28 -2.46 4.56
C LYS A 115 -17.75 -3.80 4.02
N THR A 116 -17.92 -4.81 4.88
CA THR A 116 -18.33 -6.17 4.49
C THR A 116 -19.77 -6.23 3.99
N VAL A 117 -20.68 -5.58 4.70
CA VAL A 117 -22.13 -5.55 4.35
C VAL A 117 -22.38 -4.80 3.06
N TYR A 118 -21.70 -3.66 2.84
CA TYR A 118 -21.94 -2.82 1.68
C TYR A 118 -21.10 -3.18 0.45
N LYS A 119 -20.22 -4.20 0.54
CA LYS A 119 -19.41 -4.62 -0.61
C LYS A 119 -20.32 -5.11 -1.76
N GLY A 120 -20.20 -4.49 -2.93
CA GLY A 120 -21.00 -4.84 -4.12
C GLY A 120 -22.43 -4.31 -4.10
N ASP A 121 -22.82 -3.51 -3.12
CA ASP A 121 -24.14 -2.86 -3.08
C ASP A 121 -24.09 -1.51 -3.81
N LYS A 122 -24.66 -1.46 -5.02
CA LYS A 122 -24.70 -0.26 -5.86
C LYS A 122 -25.38 0.94 -5.17
N ASN A 123 -26.35 0.71 -4.28
CA ASN A 123 -27.07 1.78 -3.58
C ASN A 123 -26.29 2.36 -2.40
N ASN A 124 -25.25 1.68 -1.93
CA ASN A 124 -24.48 2.06 -0.75
C ASN A 124 -22.96 2.22 -1.04
N VAL A 125 -22.57 2.51 -2.28
CA VAL A 125 -21.17 2.67 -2.71
C VAL A 125 -20.42 3.68 -1.84
N THR A 126 -21.02 4.82 -1.54
CA THR A 126 -20.39 5.84 -0.66
C THR A 126 -20.11 5.30 0.74
N LYS A 127 -21.06 4.59 1.34
CA LYS A 127 -20.87 3.98 2.67
C LYS A 127 -19.76 2.93 2.65
N TYR A 128 -19.72 2.10 1.60
CA TYR A 128 -18.64 1.16 1.39
C TYR A 128 -17.28 1.86 1.31
N LYS A 129 -17.17 2.90 0.46
CA LYS A 129 -15.92 3.68 0.30
C LYS A 129 -15.47 4.31 1.61
N MET A 130 -16.38 4.93 2.34
CA MET A 130 -16.07 5.53 3.65
C MET A 130 -15.57 4.49 4.65
N ALA A 131 -16.27 3.37 4.79
CA ALA A 131 -15.86 2.30 5.68
C ALA A 131 -14.50 1.70 5.27
N LYS A 132 -14.25 1.51 3.98
CA LYS A 132 -12.96 1.05 3.45
C LYS A 132 -11.83 2.04 3.77
N ILE A 133 -12.07 3.35 3.61
CA ILE A 133 -11.09 4.39 3.97
C ILE A 133 -10.78 4.33 5.46
N VAL A 134 -11.77 4.25 6.33
CA VAL A 134 -11.55 4.15 7.78
C VAL A 134 -10.67 2.95 8.11
N VAL A 135 -11.04 1.73 7.66
CA VAL A 135 -10.27 0.51 7.92
C VAL A 135 -8.82 0.63 7.43
N ASN A 136 -8.61 1.17 6.22
CA ASN A 136 -7.30 1.24 5.62
C ASN A 136 -6.41 2.36 6.18
N SER A 137 -7.01 3.43 6.74
CA SER A 137 -6.27 4.61 7.22
C SER A 137 -5.95 4.57 8.71
N ILE A 138 -6.63 3.73 9.47
CA ILE A 138 -6.58 3.80 10.94
C ILE A 138 -5.20 3.51 11.50
N TYR A 139 -4.45 2.58 10.91
CA TYR A 139 -3.07 2.32 11.30
C TYR A 139 -2.13 3.47 10.85
N GLY A 140 -2.41 4.05 9.67
CA GLY A 140 -1.63 5.16 9.14
C GLY A 140 -1.71 6.42 10.00
N ILE A 141 -2.86 6.66 10.64
CA ILE A 141 -3.01 7.77 11.61
C ILE A 141 -2.04 7.58 12.79
N CYS A 142 -1.85 6.34 13.24
CA CYS A 142 -0.90 6.04 14.31
C CYS A 142 0.56 6.31 13.88
N GLY A 143 0.89 6.06 12.62
CA GLY A 143 2.23 6.24 12.06
C GLY A 143 2.46 7.58 11.36
N THR A 144 1.52 8.54 11.49
CA THR A 144 1.69 9.85 10.87
C THR A 144 2.88 10.57 11.50
N CYS A 145 3.81 11.02 10.64
CA CYS A 145 4.92 11.84 11.09
C CYS A 145 4.38 13.12 11.76
N PRO A 146 4.80 13.42 13.00
CA PRO A 146 4.38 14.62 13.71
C PRO A 146 4.79 15.91 13.01
N ILE A 147 5.86 15.84 12.23
CA ILE A 147 6.33 16.93 11.41
C ILE A 147 6.12 16.54 9.96
N GLN A 148 5.17 17.18 9.31
CA GLN A 148 5.06 17.11 7.87
C GLN A 148 6.05 18.09 7.29
N ASP A 149 6.79 17.69 6.25
CA ASP A 149 7.62 18.57 5.46
C ASP A 149 6.72 19.66 4.86
N GLU A 150 6.65 20.80 5.54
CA GLU A 150 6.03 21.97 4.95
C GLU A 150 6.99 22.54 3.93
N LYS A 151 6.69 22.27 2.68
CA LYS A 151 7.35 22.95 1.59
C LYS A 151 6.76 24.35 1.50
N THR A 152 7.51 25.33 1.96
CA THR A 152 7.12 26.74 1.87
C THR A 152 7.59 27.28 0.54
N LEU A 153 6.66 27.76 -0.27
CA LEU A 153 7.01 28.50 -1.47
C LEU A 153 7.49 29.90 -1.05
N ASP A 154 8.75 30.21 -1.34
CA ASP A 154 9.23 31.59 -1.24
C ASP A 154 8.65 32.39 -2.41
N LEU A 155 7.75 33.31 -2.09
CA LEU A 155 7.06 34.13 -3.09
C LEU A 155 7.98 35.12 -3.81
N ASN A 156 9.19 35.39 -3.31
CA ASN A 156 10.14 36.25 -3.96
C ASN A 156 11.03 35.54 -4.95
N THR A 157 11.45 34.30 -4.61
CA THR A 157 12.35 33.49 -5.45
C THR A 157 11.60 32.43 -6.26
N TRP A 158 10.33 32.15 -5.90
CA TRP A 158 9.52 31.05 -6.45
C TRP A 158 10.15 29.68 -6.26
N GLU A 159 11.03 29.56 -5.28
CA GLU A 159 11.67 28.31 -4.92
C GLU A 159 10.93 27.62 -3.78
N ILE A 160 10.90 26.32 -3.83
CA ILE A 160 10.37 25.50 -2.73
C ILE A 160 11.49 25.34 -1.70
N ARG A 161 11.30 25.93 -0.54
CA ARG A 161 12.22 25.80 0.59
C ARG A 161 11.79 24.64 1.49
N GLU A 162 12.72 23.78 1.79
CA GLU A 162 12.55 22.78 2.84
C GLU A 162 12.78 23.40 4.23
N MET A 163 12.18 22.81 5.26
CA MET A 163 12.37 23.26 6.63
C MET A 163 13.82 23.05 7.08
N THR A 164 14.37 24.01 7.82
CA THR A 164 15.67 23.85 8.46
C THR A 164 15.59 22.89 9.64
N PRO A 165 16.72 22.26 10.05
CA PRO A 165 16.77 21.42 11.24
C PRO A 165 16.28 22.12 12.51
N GLU A 166 16.53 23.42 12.64
CA GLU A 166 16.07 24.26 13.77
C GLU A 166 14.54 24.41 13.78
N GLU A 167 13.95 24.66 12.62
CA GLU A 167 12.49 24.73 12.47
C GLU A 167 11.83 23.38 12.79
N ILE A 168 12.45 22.28 12.33
CA ILE A 168 12.02 20.92 12.65
C ILE A 168 12.07 20.68 14.17
N ASN A 169 13.18 21.00 14.81
CA ASN A 169 13.34 20.83 16.25
C ASN A 169 12.36 21.71 17.05
N HIS A 170 12.14 22.95 16.62
CA HIS A 170 11.15 23.81 17.25
C HIS A 170 9.73 23.24 17.15
N LYS A 171 9.34 22.71 15.98
CA LYS A 171 8.04 22.04 15.79
C LYS A 171 7.93 20.78 16.64
N LEU A 172 9.00 19.98 16.74
CA LEU A 172 9.02 18.79 17.61
C LEU A 172 8.76 19.14 19.08
N GLN A 173 9.38 20.21 19.57
CA GLN A 173 9.17 20.68 20.95
C GLN A 173 7.73 21.15 21.21
N LEU A 174 7.09 21.72 20.19
CA LEU A 174 5.70 22.19 20.27
C LEU A 174 4.68 21.08 19.96
N TYR A 175 5.12 19.94 19.46
CA TYR A 175 4.25 18.87 19.05
C TYR A 175 3.53 18.25 20.24
N LYS A 176 2.21 18.32 20.19
CA LYS A 176 1.33 17.56 21.10
C LYS A 176 0.61 16.51 20.28
N PRO A 177 0.79 15.22 20.61
CA PRO A 177 0.10 14.14 19.89
C PRO A 177 -1.41 14.38 19.84
N LYS A 178 -1.99 14.32 18.66
CA LYS A 178 -3.43 14.40 18.44
C LYS A 178 -3.85 13.27 17.52
N PRO A 179 -4.74 12.41 17.96
CA PRO A 179 -5.35 12.32 19.30
C PRO A 179 -4.37 11.74 20.34
N PRO A 180 -4.45 12.16 21.59
CA PRO A 180 -3.46 11.82 22.64
C PRO A 180 -3.47 10.34 23.05
N PHE A 181 -4.43 9.55 22.58
CA PHE A 181 -4.53 8.10 22.85
C PHE A 181 -3.91 7.24 21.73
N VAL A 182 -3.37 7.86 20.66
CA VAL A 182 -2.72 7.14 19.55
C VAL A 182 -1.26 6.94 19.90
N ASP A 183 -0.83 5.68 19.83
CA ASP A 183 0.55 5.28 20.08
C ASP A 183 1.22 4.93 18.74
N TYR A 184 2.35 5.58 18.46
CA TYR A 184 3.12 5.33 17.24
C TYR A 184 3.50 3.85 17.06
N ARG A 185 3.75 3.13 18.15
CA ARG A 185 4.13 1.72 18.13
C ARG A 185 3.10 0.83 17.42
N TRP A 186 1.84 1.23 17.42
CA TRP A 186 0.77 0.44 16.78
C TRP A 186 0.95 0.34 15.27
N ALA A 187 1.41 1.39 14.60
CA ALA A 187 1.56 1.38 13.15
C ALA A 187 2.67 0.42 12.67
N PRO A 188 3.92 0.48 13.15
CA PRO A 188 4.95 -0.48 12.78
C PRO A 188 4.56 -1.92 13.12
N TYR A 189 3.94 -2.17 14.28
CA TYR A 189 3.49 -3.51 14.65
C TYR A 189 2.39 -4.03 13.75
N CYS A 190 1.43 -3.20 13.35
CA CYS A 190 0.41 -3.58 12.38
C CYS A 190 1.03 -4.04 11.05
N THR A 191 2.00 -3.29 10.55
CA THR A 191 2.70 -3.65 9.30
C THR A 191 3.62 -4.86 9.47
N SER A 192 4.23 -5.04 10.64
CA SER A 192 5.06 -6.20 10.94
C SER A 192 4.25 -7.50 10.99
N TRP A 193 3.08 -7.47 11.62
CA TRP A 193 2.16 -8.61 11.63
C TRP A 193 1.61 -8.91 10.23
N ALA A 194 1.26 -7.88 9.45
CA ALA A 194 0.84 -8.08 8.06
C ALA A 194 1.94 -8.76 7.23
N ARG A 195 3.21 -8.34 7.40
CA ARG A 195 4.35 -9.00 6.75
C ARG A 195 4.60 -10.42 7.28
N HIS A 196 4.38 -10.67 8.57
CA HIS A 196 4.46 -12.01 9.14
C HIS A 196 3.52 -12.99 8.42
N PHE A 197 2.23 -12.66 8.32
CA PHE A 197 1.27 -13.51 7.61
C PHE A 197 1.62 -13.68 6.14
N LEU A 198 2.03 -12.60 5.46
CA LEU A 198 2.49 -12.68 4.08
C LEU A 198 3.71 -13.62 3.93
N SER A 199 4.67 -13.53 4.85
CA SER A 199 5.88 -14.37 4.87
C SER A 199 5.55 -15.84 5.07
N MET A 200 4.57 -16.16 5.91
CA MET A 200 4.08 -17.54 6.09
C MET A 200 3.50 -18.10 4.78
N GLY A 201 2.66 -17.33 4.09
CA GLY A 201 2.12 -17.73 2.79
C GLY A 201 3.19 -17.85 1.71
N LEU A 202 4.20 -16.99 1.69
CA LEU A 202 5.34 -17.08 0.78
C LEU A 202 6.23 -18.29 1.06
N PHE A 203 6.44 -18.63 2.33
CA PHE A 203 7.20 -19.79 2.75
C PHE A 203 6.51 -21.07 2.33
N GLU A 204 5.19 -21.18 2.56
CA GLU A 204 4.40 -22.33 2.12
C GLU A 204 4.43 -22.49 0.60
N ALA A 205 4.20 -21.41 -0.13
CA ALA A 205 4.21 -21.42 -1.59
C ALA A 205 5.62 -21.72 -2.17
N GLY A 206 6.69 -21.34 -1.46
CA GLY A 206 8.07 -21.62 -1.84
C GLY A 206 8.35 -21.24 -3.29
N LYS A 207 8.90 -22.19 -4.06
CA LYS A 207 9.19 -22.05 -5.51
C LYS A 207 7.95 -21.90 -6.38
N ASP A 208 6.77 -22.24 -5.88
CA ASP A 208 5.52 -22.10 -6.60
C ASP A 208 4.95 -20.67 -6.51
N ALA A 209 5.50 -19.81 -5.64
CA ALA A 209 5.14 -18.42 -5.54
C ALA A 209 5.47 -17.68 -6.84
N ILE A 210 4.50 -16.91 -7.35
CA ILE A 210 4.62 -16.11 -8.59
C ILE A 210 4.69 -14.63 -8.25
N TYR A 211 3.84 -14.18 -7.32
CA TYR A 211 3.66 -12.77 -7.02
C TYR A 211 3.07 -12.59 -5.62
N CYS A 212 3.40 -11.50 -4.96
CA CYS A 212 2.74 -11.09 -3.72
C CYS A 212 2.52 -9.58 -3.70
N ASP A 213 1.44 -9.18 -3.05
CA ASP A 213 1.12 -7.77 -2.84
C ASP A 213 0.37 -7.61 -1.50
N THR A 214 0.89 -6.80 -0.63
CA THR A 214 0.36 -6.38 0.68
C THR A 214 -0.10 -7.55 1.56
N ASP A 215 -1.22 -8.18 1.24
CA ASP A 215 -1.90 -9.24 1.99
C ASP A 215 -2.29 -10.45 1.13
N SER A 216 -1.71 -10.56 -0.06
CA SER A 216 -2.01 -11.64 -0.99
C SER A 216 -0.76 -12.31 -1.55
N VAL A 217 -0.81 -13.63 -1.68
CA VAL A 217 0.21 -14.44 -2.35
C VAL A 217 -0.44 -15.12 -3.55
N LYS A 218 0.16 -14.98 -4.72
CA LYS A 218 -0.23 -15.68 -5.94
C LYS A 218 0.80 -16.78 -6.21
N PHE A 219 0.34 -18.01 -6.33
CA PHE A 219 1.19 -19.20 -6.50
C PHE A 219 0.52 -20.27 -7.34
N ARG A 220 1.32 -21.16 -7.91
CA ARG A 220 0.81 -22.35 -8.56
C ARG A 220 0.40 -23.36 -7.49
N ASN A 221 -0.79 -23.91 -7.63
CA ASN A 221 -1.30 -24.89 -6.67
C ASN A 221 -1.75 -26.18 -7.37
N PRO A 222 -0.82 -26.89 -8.04
CA PRO A 222 -1.15 -28.13 -8.73
C PRO A 222 -1.63 -29.17 -7.72
N LYS A 223 -2.77 -29.80 -8.01
CA LYS A 223 -3.36 -30.83 -7.14
C LYS A 223 -3.64 -30.37 -5.71
N HIS A 224 -3.85 -29.07 -5.50
CA HIS A 224 -4.21 -28.48 -4.19
C HIS A 224 -3.23 -28.81 -3.05
N ILE A 225 -1.93 -28.91 -3.36
CA ILE A 225 -0.91 -29.31 -2.40
C ILE A 225 -0.75 -28.34 -1.22
N HIS A 226 -1.05 -27.05 -1.42
CA HIS A 226 -0.93 -26.02 -0.39
C HIS A 226 -2.20 -25.80 0.43
N ASP A 227 -3.35 -26.38 0.04
CA ASP A 227 -4.64 -26.08 0.67
C ASP A 227 -4.66 -26.45 2.16
N LYS A 228 -4.04 -27.56 2.54
CA LYS A 228 -4.00 -28.01 3.93
C LYS A 228 -3.37 -26.97 4.86
N PHE A 229 -2.31 -26.31 4.40
CA PHE A 229 -1.66 -25.26 5.18
C PHE A 229 -2.63 -24.11 5.42
N PHE A 230 -3.20 -23.51 4.39
CA PHE A 230 -4.11 -22.38 4.52
C PHE A 230 -5.38 -22.69 5.31
N ILE A 231 -5.90 -23.92 5.20
CA ILE A 231 -7.02 -24.39 6.03
C ILE A 231 -6.64 -24.43 7.51
N ASN A 232 -5.45 -24.87 7.86
CA ASN A 232 -4.99 -24.91 9.25
C ASN A 232 -4.73 -23.51 9.79
N GLU A 233 -4.05 -22.65 9.04
CA GLU A 233 -3.84 -21.26 9.40
C GLU A 233 -5.18 -20.52 9.65
N ASN A 234 -6.19 -20.78 8.82
CA ASN A 234 -7.51 -20.21 9.01
C ASN A 234 -8.19 -20.70 10.31
N LYS A 235 -7.97 -21.97 10.69
CA LYS A 235 -8.49 -22.49 11.98
C LYS A 235 -7.81 -21.81 13.16
N GLU A 236 -6.49 -21.63 13.08
CA GLU A 236 -5.73 -20.94 14.14
C GLU A 236 -6.15 -19.48 14.23
N MET A 237 -6.31 -18.79 13.09
CA MET A 237 -6.81 -17.41 13.07
C MET A 237 -8.21 -17.31 13.70
N ILE A 238 -9.13 -18.21 13.34
CA ILE A 238 -10.48 -18.24 13.92
C ILE A 238 -10.41 -18.43 15.43
N GLN A 239 -9.55 -19.33 15.92
CA GLN A 239 -9.35 -19.52 17.36
C GLN A 239 -8.84 -18.24 18.04
N MET A 240 -7.84 -17.58 17.44
CA MET A 240 -7.35 -16.29 17.92
C MET A 240 -8.44 -15.21 17.99
N LEU A 241 -9.38 -15.21 17.03
CA LEU A 241 -10.52 -14.28 17.05
C LEU A 241 -11.51 -14.60 18.19
N HIS A 242 -11.75 -15.88 18.48
CA HIS A 242 -12.55 -16.29 19.62
C HIS A 242 -11.90 -15.86 20.95
N ASP A 243 -10.59 -16.08 21.09
CA ASP A 243 -9.84 -15.69 22.29
C ASP A 243 -9.86 -14.17 22.48
N ALA A 244 -9.65 -13.42 21.38
CA ALA A 244 -9.74 -11.97 21.40
C ALA A 244 -11.14 -11.44 21.74
N ALA A 245 -12.18 -12.08 21.22
CA ALA A 245 -13.57 -11.73 21.56
C ALA A 245 -13.84 -11.93 23.04
N HIS A 246 -13.44 -13.06 23.60
CA HIS A 246 -13.59 -13.36 25.02
C HIS A 246 -12.83 -12.35 25.90
N GLU A 247 -11.56 -12.10 25.61
CA GLU A 247 -10.72 -11.19 26.39
C GLU A 247 -11.22 -9.74 26.36
N LEU A 248 -11.77 -9.31 25.22
CA LEU A 248 -12.29 -7.96 25.03
C LEU A 248 -13.75 -7.81 25.43
N HIS A 249 -14.40 -8.87 25.92
CA HIS A 249 -15.84 -8.91 26.19
C HIS A 249 -16.67 -8.44 24.98
N LEU A 250 -16.32 -8.92 23.79
CA LEU A 250 -17.03 -8.74 22.52
C LEU A 250 -17.59 -10.08 22.06
N THR A 251 -18.50 -10.07 21.07
CA THR A 251 -18.96 -11.31 20.43
C THR A 251 -18.07 -11.68 19.26
N TYR A 252 -17.97 -12.97 18.97
CA TYR A 252 -17.22 -13.46 17.79
C TYR A 252 -17.77 -12.89 16.49
N GLU A 253 -19.08 -12.70 16.38
CA GLU A 253 -19.74 -12.13 15.19
C GLU A 253 -19.24 -10.72 14.87
N SER A 254 -18.75 -9.98 15.85
CA SER A 254 -18.12 -8.68 15.62
C SER A 254 -16.83 -8.79 14.78
N PHE A 255 -16.10 -9.91 14.92
CA PHE A 255 -14.90 -10.23 14.16
C PHE A 255 -15.19 -10.99 12.86
N ALA A 256 -16.40 -11.52 12.69
CA ALA A 256 -16.84 -12.28 11.54
C ALA A 256 -18.19 -11.78 11.01
N PRO A 257 -18.30 -10.50 10.62
CA PRO A 257 -19.55 -9.96 10.10
C PRO A 257 -20.00 -10.72 8.85
N LYS A 258 -21.30 -10.74 8.59
CA LYS A 258 -21.87 -11.37 7.41
C LYS A 258 -21.88 -10.41 6.23
N ASP A 259 -21.51 -10.93 5.05
CA ASP A 259 -21.62 -10.20 3.79
C ASP A 259 -23.10 -10.11 3.31
N ASN A 260 -23.32 -9.43 2.19
CA ASN A 260 -24.65 -9.29 1.57
C ASN A 260 -25.28 -10.62 1.09
N LYS A 261 -24.49 -11.72 1.08
CA LYS A 261 -24.96 -13.09 0.79
C LYS A 261 -25.11 -13.92 2.08
N ASN A 262 -25.14 -13.26 3.24
CA ASN A 262 -25.25 -13.87 4.58
C ASN A 262 -24.11 -14.84 4.93
N ARG A 263 -22.93 -14.73 4.30
CA ARG A 263 -21.76 -15.55 4.58
C ARG A 263 -20.89 -14.84 5.62
N PRO A 264 -20.43 -15.54 6.68
CA PRO A 264 -19.51 -14.94 7.63
C PRO A 264 -18.17 -14.63 6.97
N ARG A 265 -17.59 -13.49 7.27
CA ARG A 265 -16.29 -13.03 6.80
C ARG A 265 -15.37 -12.76 7.98
N PRO A 266 -14.75 -13.79 8.55
CA PRO A 266 -13.81 -13.63 9.66
C PRO A 266 -12.63 -12.74 9.25
N LEU A 267 -12.22 -11.86 10.15
CA LEU A 267 -11.09 -10.97 9.92
C LEU A 267 -9.77 -11.76 9.86
N GLY A 268 -8.92 -11.46 8.91
CA GLY A 268 -7.56 -12.01 8.84
C GLY A 268 -7.43 -13.42 8.28
N VAL A 269 -8.52 -14.10 7.90
CA VAL A 269 -8.45 -15.41 7.26
C VAL A 269 -7.99 -15.30 5.81
N TRP A 270 -7.29 -16.33 5.34
CA TRP A 270 -6.96 -16.50 3.94
C TRP A 270 -8.21 -16.88 3.13
N ASP A 271 -8.54 -16.07 2.13
CA ASP A 271 -9.67 -16.31 1.23
C ASP A 271 -9.13 -16.79 -0.13
N PRO A 272 -9.49 -17.98 -0.60
CA PRO A 272 -8.99 -18.49 -1.87
C PRO A 272 -9.59 -17.72 -3.06
N ASP A 273 -8.71 -17.28 -3.98
CA ASP A 273 -9.06 -16.72 -5.29
C ASP A 273 -8.38 -17.60 -6.35
N SER A 274 -8.84 -18.85 -6.44
CA SER A 274 -8.31 -19.83 -7.39
C SER A 274 -8.99 -19.72 -8.75
N TYR A 275 -8.23 -19.94 -9.81
CA TYR A 275 -8.73 -20.01 -11.18
C TYR A 275 -7.79 -20.90 -12.02
N ASP A 276 -8.33 -21.51 -13.03
CA ASP A 276 -7.54 -22.17 -14.06
C ASP A 276 -7.02 -21.15 -15.06
N GLY A 277 -5.71 -21.21 -15.37
CA GLY A 277 -5.15 -20.28 -16.33
C GLY A 277 -3.69 -19.94 -16.11
N GLU A 278 -3.31 -18.74 -16.54
CA GLU A 278 -1.94 -18.25 -16.50
C GLU A 278 -1.88 -16.85 -15.85
N MET A 279 -0.77 -16.59 -15.17
CA MET A 279 -0.47 -15.26 -14.65
C MET A 279 0.93 -14.84 -15.09
N TYR A 280 1.07 -13.58 -15.47
CA TYR A 280 2.36 -12.95 -15.71
C TYR A 280 2.43 -11.59 -15.01
N ALA A 281 3.42 -11.42 -14.14
CA ALA A 281 3.66 -10.18 -13.41
C ALA A 281 4.99 -9.56 -13.85
N LYS A 282 4.98 -8.28 -14.21
CA LYS A 282 6.18 -7.52 -14.59
C LYS A 282 6.77 -6.74 -13.43
N ALA A 283 5.90 -6.18 -12.62
CA ALA A 283 6.26 -5.30 -11.52
C ALA A 283 5.17 -5.33 -10.43
N PRO A 284 5.41 -4.71 -9.28
CA PRO A 284 4.35 -4.47 -8.30
C PRO A 284 3.18 -3.73 -8.96
N LYS A 285 1.97 -4.28 -8.76
CA LYS A 285 0.72 -3.74 -9.35
C LYS A 285 0.72 -3.62 -10.88
N ASP A 286 1.52 -4.46 -11.55
CA ASP A 286 1.52 -4.61 -13.01
C ASP A 286 1.56 -6.10 -13.36
N ASN A 287 0.38 -6.69 -13.52
CA ASN A 287 0.23 -8.09 -13.85
C ASN A 287 -1.04 -8.33 -14.67
N HIS A 288 -1.01 -9.38 -15.49
CA HIS A 288 -2.15 -9.88 -16.23
C HIS A 288 -2.43 -11.33 -15.85
N LYS A 289 -3.70 -11.67 -15.73
CA LYS A 289 -4.20 -13.01 -15.50
C LYS A 289 -5.08 -13.41 -16.66
N LEU A 290 -4.80 -14.56 -17.25
CA LEU A 290 -5.66 -15.19 -18.23
C LEU A 290 -6.42 -16.30 -17.53
N LYS A 291 -7.69 -16.06 -17.20
CA LYS A 291 -8.56 -17.06 -16.62
C LYS A 291 -9.17 -17.94 -17.73
N ILE A 292 -9.28 -19.23 -17.50
CA ILE A 292 -9.91 -20.19 -18.38
C ILE A 292 -11.13 -20.73 -17.63
N HIS A 293 -12.29 -20.59 -18.23
CA HIS A 293 -13.56 -21.09 -17.69
C HIS A 293 -13.83 -22.53 -18.09
N ASP A 294 -14.71 -23.23 -17.38
CA ASP A 294 -15.07 -24.63 -17.62
C ASP A 294 -15.65 -24.87 -19.02
N ASP A 295 -16.26 -23.85 -19.62
CA ASP A 295 -16.78 -23.88 -21.00
C ASP A 295 -15.71 -23.68 -22.08
N GLY A 296 -14.43 -23.54 -21.68
CA GLY A 296 -13.30 -23.27 -22.56
C GLY A 296 -13.14 -21.82 -22.98
N SER A 297 -14.03 -20.92 -22.57
CA SER A 297 -13.85 -19.48 -22.78
C SER A 297 -12.72 -18.93 -21.94
N SER A 298 -12.16 -17.80 -22.33
CA SER A 298 -11.08 -17.15 -21.57
C SER A 298 -11.40 -15.69 -21.30
N GLU A 299 -10.96 -15.22 -20.15
CA GLU A 299 -11.08 -13.84 -19.69
C GLU A 299 -9.69 -13.28 -19.34
N LEU A 300 -9.45 -12.02 -19.71
CA LEU A 300 -8.25 -11.31 -19.31
C LEU A 300 -8.54 -10.35 -18.17
N VAL A 301 -7.93 -10.61 -17.01
CA VAL A 301 -7.98 -9.72 -15.86
C VAL A 301 -6.65 -8.95 -15.78
N ILE A 302 -6.74 -7.64 -15.82
CA ILE A 302 -5.62 -6.71 -15.85
C ILE A 302 -5.49 -6.00 -14.52
N THR A 303 -4.29 -6.01 -13.96
CA THR A 303 -3.91 -5.09 -12.88
C THR A 303 -2.77 -4.23 -13.43
N SER A 304 -3.00 -2.93 -13.53
CA SER A 304 -1.97 -2.01 -14.00
C SER A 304 -1.97 -0.73 -13.14
N SER A 305 -0.80 -0.31 -12.73
CA SER A 305 -0.63 0.96 -12.02
C SER A 305 -0.60 2.09 -13.04
N GLY A 306 -1.43 3.11 -12.83
CA GLY A 306 -1.46 4.33 -13.64
C GLY A 306 -2.38 4.28 -14.87
N ILE A 307 -2.94 3.12 -15.22
CA ILE A 307 -3.91 3.00 -16.32
C ILE A 307 -5.07 2.11 -15.88
N ASN A 308 -6.29 2.60 -16.11
CA ASN A 308 -7.48 1.82 -15.85
C ASN A 308 -7.56 0.60 -16.78
N GLN A 309 -7.98 -0.54 -16.27
CA GLN A 309 -8.18 -1.78 -17.03
C GLN A 309 -8.99 -1.57 -18.31
N LYS A 310 -10.07 -0.81 -18.25
CA LYS A 310 -10.93 -0.51 -19.39
C LYS A 310 -10.19 0.19 -20.54
N HIS A 311 -9.31 1.13 -20.21
CA HIS A 311 -8.50 1.83 -21.21
C HIS A 311 -7.45 0.92 -21.83
N LEU A 312 -6.85 0.05 -21.05
CA LEU A 312 -5.87 -0.90 -21.56
C LEU A 312 -6.52 -1.97 -22.45
N LEU A 313 -7.72 -2.44 -22.08
CA LEU A 313 -8.51 -3.33 -22.96
C LEU A 313 -8.89 -2.63 -24.26
N ASN A 314 -9.30 -1.36 -24.20
CA ASN A 314 -9.58 -0.57 -25.40
C ASN A 314 -8.35 -0.44 -26.31
N PHE A 315 -7.16 -0.24 -25.74
CA PHE A 315 -5.92 -0.24 -26.50
C PHE A 315 -5.65 -1.59 -27.17
N TYR A 316 -5.83 -2.70 -26.48
CA TYR A 316 -5.68 -4.02 -27.08
C TYR A 316 -6.62 -4.23 -28.24
N VAL A 317 -7.90 -3.90 -28.06
CA VAL A 317 -8.93 -4.16 -29.08
C VAL A 317 -8.84 -3.17 -30.24
N ASN A 318 -8.89 -1.88 -29.95
CA ASN A 318 -9.01 -0.84 -30.99
C ASN A 318 -7.66 -0.28 -31.47
N GLY A 319 -6.63 -0.31 -30.62
CA GLY A 319 -5.29 0.13 -31.00
C GLY A 319 -4.47 -0.96 -31.68
N LEU A 320 -4.57 -2.20 -31.22
CA LEU A 320 -3.76 -3.32 -31.71
C LEU A 320 -4.57 -4.36 -32.50
N GLY A 321 -5.90 -4.27 -32.52
CA GLY A 321 -6.76 -5.26 -33.18
C GLY A 321 -6.80 -6.63 -32.47
N LEU A 322 -6.35 -6.69 -31.22
CA LEU A 322 -6.32 -7.93 -30.44
C LEU A 322 -7.64 -8.10 -29.69
N THR A 323 -8.54 -8.91 -30.24
CA THR A 323 -9.87 -9.17 -29.65
C THR A 323 -9.91 -10.40 -28.76
N ASN A 324 -8.93 -11.30 -28.87
CA ASN A 324 -8.88 -12.53 -28.11
C ASN A 324 -8.06 -12.33 -26.82
N PRO A 325 -8.56 -12.69 -25.63
CA PRO A 325 -7.86 -12.58 -24.36
C PRO A 325 -6.50 -13.28 -24.33
N ARG A 326 -6.35 -14.41 -24.98
CA ARG A 326 -5.07 -15.14 -25.10
C ARG A 326 -4.03 -14.33 -25.87
N ASP A 327 -4.42 -13.68 -26.98
CA ASP A 327 -3.51 -12.88 -27.78
C ASP A 327 -3.10 -11.60 -27.04
N GLN A 328 -4.02 -10.97 -26.33
CA GLN A 328 -3.75 -9.83 -25.45
C GLN A 328 -2.76 -10.20 -24.33
N PHE A 329 -2.94 -11.36 -23.70
CA PHE A 329 -2.03 -11.86 -22.67
C PHE A 329 -0.64 -12.15 -23.24
N ASN A 330 -0.56 -12.78 -24.40
CA ASN A 330 0.71 -13.08 -25.09
C ASN A 330 1.44 -11.78 -25.49
N TYR A 331 0.71 -10.79 -26.02
CA TYR A 331 1.26 -9.48 -26.32
C TYR A 331 1.85 -8.83 -25.09
N TYR A 332 1.13 -8.80 -23.97
CA TYR A 332 1.64 -8.28 -22.71
C TYR A 332 2.90 -9.01 -22.25
N LYS A 333 2.93 -10.33 -22.34
CA LYS A 333 4.07 -11.15 -21.94
C LYS A 333 5.33 -10.88 -22.79
N GLN A 334 5.16 -10.67 -24.10
CA GLN A 334 6.25 -10.39 -25.02
C GLN A 334 6.84 -8.99 -24.85
N HIS A 335 6.03 -8.01 -24.50
CA HIS A 335 6.45 -6.63 -24.28
C HIS A 335 6.86 -6.39 -22.81
N SER A 336 7.85 -7.15 -22.34
CA SER A 336 8.18 -7.27 -20.91
C SER A 336 8.81 -6.02 -20.27
N LYS A 337 9.30 -5.03 -21.04
CA LYS A 337 10.00 -3.88 -20.46
C LYS A 337 9.12 -2.65 -20.29
N ARG A 338 8.56 -2.15 -21.34
CA ARG A 338 7.61 -1.02 -21.32
C ARG A 338 6.68 -1.14 -22.50
N MET A 339 5.41 -1.11 -22.24
CA MET A 339 4.39 -0.99 -23.27
C MET A 339 4.09 0.50 -23.42
N LEU A 340 4.35 1.04 -24.60
CA LEU A 340 3.98 2.41 -24.93
C LEU A 340 2.52 2.41 -25.35
N ILE A 341 1.70 3.12 -24.60
CA ILE A 341 0.28 3.26 -24.86
C ILE A 341 0.06 4.67 -25.39
N PRO A 342 -0.46 4.80 -26.63
CA PRO A 342 -0.79 6.11 -27.19
C PRO A 342 -1.77 6.87 -26.31
N SER A 343 -1.65 8.20 -26.28
CA SER A 343 -2.43 9.07 -25.41
C SER A 343 -3.94 8.95 -25.58
N GLU A 344 -4.40 8.64 -26.79
CA GLU A 344 -5.82 8.41 -27.08
C GLU A 344 -6.42 7.20 -26.37
N PHE A 345 -5.58 6.23 -25.95
CA PHE A 345 -5.99 5.04 -25.19
C PHE A 345 -5.66 5.13 -23.71
N SER A 346 -4.86 6.10 -23.28
CA SER A 346 -4.44 6.20 -21.90
C SER A 346 -5.51 6.73 -20.95
N GLY A 347 -6.66 7.13 -21.51
CA GLY A 347 -7.73 7.78 -20.78
C GLY A 347 -7.39 9.24 -20.45
N LYS A 348 -8.38 10.01 -20.05
CA LYS A 348 -8.11 11.27 -19.38
C LYS A 348 -7.49 10.96 -18.04
N LEU A 349 -6.25 11.35 -17.84
CA LEU A 349 -5.72 11.49 -16.50
C LEU A 349 -6.55 12.58 -15.85
N THR A 350 -7.52 12.17 -15.07
CA THR A 350 -8.45 13.11 -14.50
C THR A 350 -7.81 13.71 -13.27
N HIS A 351 -7.60 15.00 -13.33
CA HIS A 351 -7.23 15.77 -12.17
C HIS A 351 -8.27 15.70 -11.08
N GLU A 352 -9.46 15.34 -11.44
CA GLU A 352 -10.58 15.28 -10.56
C GLU A 352 -10.30 14.45 -9.33
N VAL A 353 -9.70 13.31 -9.52
CA VAL A 353 -9.34 12.44 -8.39
C VAL A 353 -8.31 13.08 -7.47
N ALA A 354 -7.34 13.78 -8.02
CA ALA A 354 -6.39 14.53 -7.21
C ALA A 354 -7.09 15.65 -6.45
N ASP A 355 -7.98 16.35 -7.11
CA ASP A 355 -8.60 17.51 -6.54
C ASP A 355 -9.64 17.21 -5.52
N SER A 356 -10.37 16.12 -5.68
CA SER A 356 -11.23 15.67 -4.61
C SER A 356 -10.50 15.51 -3.29
N ARG A 357 -9.19 15.42 -3.30
CA ARG A 357 -8.41 15.29 -2.06
C ARG A 357 -7.87 16.56 -1.55
N LYS A 358 -7.96 17.60 -2.37
CA LYS A 358 -7.80 18.54 -2.04
C LYS A 358 -7.16 19.27 -1.47
N TYR A 359 -7.10 19.77 -1.71
CA TYR A 359 -6.98 20.84 -0.95
C TYR A 359 -5.77 20.97 -0.16
N LEU A 360 -4.65 20.55 -0.69
CA LEU A 360 -3.38 21.17 -0.42
C LEU A 360 -3.35 22.44 -1.24
N GLY A 361 -3.92 23.51 -0.69
CA GLY A 361 -3.92 24.78 -1.32
C GLY A 361 -4.19 25.88 -0.33
N MET A 362 -3.84 27.11 -0.66
CA MET A 362 -4.13 28.29 0.16
C MET A 362 -5.31 29.04 -0.42
N ALA A 363 -6.34 29.22 0.41
CA ALA A 363 -7.36 30.21 0.11
C ALA A 363 -6.73 31.60 0.19
N TYR A 364 -6.92 32.44 -0.83
CA TYR A 364 -6.48 33.83 -0.81
C TYR A 364 -7.63 34.75 -1.16
N THR A 365 -7.49 36.01 -0.73
CA THR A 365 -8.40 37.09 -1.13
C THR A 365 -7.60 38.07 -1.97
N GLY A 366 -7.99 38.19 -3.24
CA GLY A 366 -7.35 39.17 -4.13
C GLY A 366 -7.54 40.62 -3.67
N TYR A 367 -6.79 41.51 -4.24
CA TYR A 367 -6.82 42.95 -3.92
C TYR A 367 -8.19 43.59 -4.22
N ASP A 368 -8.94 42.98 -5.14
CA ASP A 368 -10.30 43.34 -5.54
C ASP A 368 -11.39 42.66 -4.73
N GLY A 369 -11.02 41.87 -3.71
CA GLY A 369 -11.95 41.09 -2.89
C GLY A 369 -12.35 39.77 -3.49
N THR A 370 -11.84 39.37 -4.65
CA THR A 370 -12.05 38.04 -5.22
C THR A 370 -11.43 36.99 -4.32
N LYS A 371 -12.19 35.92 -4.06
CA LYS A 371 -11.71 34.77 -3.29
C LYS A 371 -11.28 33.69 -4.26
N GLY A 372 -10.06 33.23 -4.12
CA GLY A 372 -9.51 32.16 -4.93
C GLY A 372 -8.80 31.11 -4.09
N PHE A 373 -8.40 30.03 -4.74
CA PHE A 373 -7.70 28.93 -4.12
C PHE A 373 -6.52 28.53 -5.01
N ILE A 374 -5.31 28.56 -4.47
CA ILE A 374 -4.12 28.09 -5.16
C ILE A 374 -3.82 26.68 -4.68
N GLN A 375 -3.90 25.71 -5.58
CA GLN A 375 -3.47 24.36 -5.29
C GLN A 375 -1.95 24.28 -5.36
N VAL A 376 -1.32 23.81 -4.28
CA VAL A 376 0.14 23.73 -4.15
C VAL A 376 0.61 22.27 -4.10
N GLY A 377 -0.26 21.29 -4.30
CA GLY A 377 0.07 19.87 -4.26
C GLY A 377 -0.07 19.25 -5.63
N PHE A 378 0.88 18.38 -5.97
CA PHE A 378 0.82 17.55 -7.16
C PHE A 378 0.64 16.10 -6.74
N SER A 379 -0.29 15.42 -7.39
CA SER A 379 -0.34 13.97 -7.34
C SER A 379 0.65 13.41 -8.35
N ASP A 380 1.31 12.32 -8.01
CA ASP A 380 2.21 11.59 -8.93
C ASP A 380 1.50 11.07 -10.18
N THR A 381 0.19 11.19 -10.23
CA THR A 381 -0.66 10.83 -11.35
C THR A 381 -0.99 11.99 -12.27
N LEU A 382 -0.41 13.16 -12.06
CA LEU A 382 -0.65 14.32 -12.90
C LEU A 382 -0.16 14.11 -14.32
N SER A 383 -1.05 14.42 -15.26
CA SER A 383 -0.65 14.58 -16.65
C SER A 383 0.37 15.71 -16.79
N PRO A 384 1.43 15.54 -17.57
CA PRO A 384 2.37 16.62 -17.87
C PRO A 384 1.70 17.87 -18.46
N GLN A 385 0.59 17.72 -19.20
CA GLN A 385 -0.08 18.82 -19.86
C GLN A 385 -0.57 19.94 -18.95
N PRO A 386 -1.26 19.66 -17.84
CA PRO A 386 -1.65 20.71 -16.93
C PRO A 386 -0.48 21.35 -16.20
N PHE A 387 0.57 20.57 -15.90
CA PHE A 387 1.80 21.14 -15.35
C PHE A 387 2.46 22.08 -16.32
N GLU A 388 2.68 21.66 -17.57
CA GLU A 388 3.23 22.53 -18.63
C GLU A 388 2.35 23.76 -18.88
N LYS A 389 1.04 23.60 -18.81
CA LYS A 389 0.09 24.71 -18.96
C LYS A 389 0.16 25.67 -17.79
N THR A 390 0.25 25.15 -16.58
CA THR A 390 0.41 25.95 -15.35
C THR A 390 1.76 26.65 -15.34
N GLU A 391 2.83 25.98 -15.71
CA GLU A 391 4.16 26.55 -15.84
C GLU A 391 4.22 27.64 -16.91
N LYS A 392 3.60 27.41 -18.06
CA LYS A 392 3.46 28.46 -19.11
C LYS A 392 2.68 29.67 -18.60
N ILE A 393 1.61 29.44 -17.86
CA ILE A 393 0.81 30.53 -17.30
C ILE A 393 1.62 31.30 -16.26
N ILE A 394 2.29 30.60 -15.35
CA ILE A 394 3.15 31.23 -14.34
C ILE A 394 4.28 32.02 -15.00
N ASN A 395 4.95 31.41 -15.99
CA ASN A 395 6.13 31.98 -16.61
C ASN A 395 5.82 33.09 -17.63
N ASN A 396 4.69 33.06 -18.34
CA ASN A 396 4.42 33.95 -19.48
C ASN A 396 3.34 35.00 -19.23
N LEU A 397 2.43 34.82 -18.30
CA LEU A 397 1.21 35.63 -18.19
C LEU A 397 1.01 36.22 -16.81
N GLY A 398 1.83 35.90 -15.83
CA GLY A 398 1.71 36.40 -14.49
C GLY A 398 0.46 35.86 -13.77
N TYR A 399 0.24 36.39 -12.60
CA TYR A 399 -0.73 35.92 -11.62
C TYR A 399 -2.20 35.89 -12.08
N THR A 400 -2.63 36.87 -12.87
CA THR A 400 -4.04 36.97 -13.34
C THR A 400 -4.44 35.82 -14.24
N ALA A 401 -3.57 35.43 -15.16
CA ALA A 401 -3.85 34.32 -16.07
C ALA A 401 -3.80 32.94 -15.36
N MET A 402 -3.02 32.84 -14.28
CA MET A 402 -3.07 31.66 -13.42
C MET A 402 -4.41 31.54 -12.70
N LEU A 403 -4.98 32.67 -12.26
CA LEU A 403 -6.29 32.72 -11.64
C LEU A 403 -7.42 32.35 -12.61
N GLU A 404 -7.36 32.85 -13.83
CA GLU A 404 -8.32 32.51 -14.87
C GLU A 404 -8.26 31.01 -15.19
N TYR A 405 -7.05 30.46 -15.32
CA TYR A 405 -6.88 29.02 -15.52
C TYR A 405 -7.42 28.18 -14.37
N LEU A 406 -7.19 28.60 -13.11
CA LEU A 406 -7.71 27.89 -11.95
C LEU A 406 -9.22 28.00 -11.83
N ASN A 407 -9.80 29.14 -12.17
CA ASN A 407 -11.26 29.34 -12.22
C ASN A 407 -11.91 28.51 -13.31
N ASP A 408 -11.31 28.42 -14.50
CA ASP A 408 -11.79 27.55 -15.57
C ASP A 408 -11.77 26.08 -15.14
N LYS A 409 -10.73 25.68 -14.41
CA LYS A 409 -10.65 24.34 -13.85
C LYS A 409 -11.71 24.10 -12.80
N LEU A 410 -11.93 25.01 -11.86
CA LEU A 410 -12.98 24.91 -10.84
C LEU A 410 -14.38 24.82 -11.48
N ASN A 411 -14.63 25.58 -12.55
CA ASN A 411 -15.88 25.52 -13.28
C ASN A 411 -16.10 24.18 -14.02
N MET A 412 -15.03 23.56 -14.52
CA MET A 412 -15.11 22.21 -15.08
C MET A 412 -15.48 21.15 -14.03
N TYR A 413 -15.12 21.38 -12.76
CA TYR A 413 -15.48 20.47 -11.67
C TYR A 413 -16.92 20.54 -11.22
N ASN A 414 -17.52 21.71 -11.35
CA ASN A 414 -18.91 21.95 -10.98
C ASN A 414 -19.90 21.56 -12.08
N SER A 415 -19.42 21.13 -13.24
CA SER A 415 -20.28 20.60 -14.29
C SER A 415 -20.64 19.13 -14.02
N ASP A 416 -21.92 18.80 -14.23
CA ASP A 416 -22.57 17.53 -13.87
C ASP A 416 -21.97 16.22 -14.43
N ASN A 417 -20.85 16.30 -15.13
CA ASN A 417 -20.12 15.14 -15.64
C ASN A 417 -19.37 14.31 -14.56
N TYR A 418 -19.41 14.76 -13.31
CA TYR A 418 -18.70 14.10 -12.20
C TYR A 418 -19.35 12.79 -11.75
N VAL A 419 -20.64 12.61 -12.00
CA VAL A 419 -21.39 11.44 -11.53
C VAL A 419 -21.16 10.23 -12.44
N ASP A 420 -21.02 10.45 -13.74
CA ASP A 420 -20.90 9.35 -14.72
C ASP A 420 -19.51 8.66 -14.67
N ASP A 421 -18.42 9.39 -14.36
CA ASP A 421 -17.09 8.80 -14.27
C ASP A 421 -16.87 8.00 -12.98
N LEU A 422 -17.61 8.29 -11.92
CA LEU A 422 -17.56 7.50 -10.67
C LEU A 422 -18.30 6.15 -10.78
N GLU A 423 -19.29 6.07 -11.69
CA GLU A 423 -19.98 4.81 -11.98
C GLU A 423 -19.17 3.88 -12.89
N SER A 424 -18.17 4.42 -13.60
CA SER A 424 -17.36 3.66 -14.56
C SER A 424 -16.12 2.98 -13.95
N GLU A 425 -15.74 3.29 -12.70
CA GLU A 425 -14.78 2.48 -11.97
C GLU A 425 -15.47 1.18 -11.52
N GLY A 426 -15.60 0.27 -12.48
CA GLY A 426 -16.16 -1.05 -12.27
C GLY A 426 -15.45 -1.74 -11.12
N TYR A 427 -16.19 -1.98 -10.07
CA TYR A 427 -15.81 -2.89 -9.01
C TYR A 427 -15.93 -4.30 -9.57
N ASP A 428 -14.93 -4.75 -10.30
CA ASP A 428 -14.73 -6.16 -10.50
C ASP A 428 -13.95 -6.69 -9.30
N GLU A 429 -14.49 -7.73 -8.71
CA GLU A 429 -14.06 -8.49 -7.54
C GLU A 429 -12.61 -9.00 -7.60
#